data_dd5d07e8ef47d7827624a2640413e859
#
_entry.id   dd5d07e8ef47d7827624a2640413e859
#
_cell.length_a   1.000
_cell.length_b   1.000
_cell.length_c   1.000
_cell.angle_alpha   90.00
_cell.angle_beta   90.00
_cell.angle_gamma   90.00
#
_symmetry.space_group_name_H-M   'P 1'
#
loop_
_entity.id
_entity.type
_entity.pdbx_description
1 polymer ?
#
loop_
_entity_poly.entity_id
_entity_poly.type
_entity_poly.pdbx_seq_one_letter_code
_entity_poly.pdbx_strand_id
1 'polypeptide(L)'
;MTFQSLPLTARTLVATEARLQRIYDAAKLGLKGDALALTAGMLPTEYRRLCQMDPIAEMAEQKGRADAEKELATVMMNAALAGDSKAALEVLKHRHDWVAKQQVQIDVAQQISVISALEQAEQRVIDVQLKELSHGPSEHAALSTNGIVSRIPSG
;
A
#
# COMPACT_ATOMS: atom_id res chain seq x y z
N MET A 1 -4.80 -45.93 36.36
CA MET A 1 -4.67 -44.47 36.24
C MET A 1 -6.05 -43.90 35.95
N THR A 2 -6.69 -43.25 36.95
CA THR A 2 -8.00 -42.63 36.81
C THR A 2 -7.78 -41.21 36.27
N PHE A 3 -8.18 -40.97 35.02
CA PHE A 3 -8.26 -39.60 34.49
C PHE A 3 -9.41 -38.89 35.20
N GLN A 4 -9.10 -38.03 36.15
CA GLN A 4 -10.08 -37.09 36.65
C GLN A 4 -10.41 -36.09 35.53
N SER A 5 -11.61 -36.20 34.96
CA SER A 5 -12.13 -35.22 34.04
C SER A 5 -12.26 -33.87 34.79
N LEU A 6 -11.39 -32.92 34.44
CA LEU A 6 -11.53 -31.53 34.89
C LEU A 6 -12.93 -31.03 34.48
N PRO A 7 -13.72 -30.45 35.38
CA PRO A 7 -15.01 -29.87 34.99
C PRO A 7 -14.76 -28.83 33.92
N LEU A 8 -15.23 -29.10 32.72
CA LEU A 8 -15.33 -28.11 31.64
C LEU A 8 -16.34 -27.05 32.09
N THR A 9 -15.87 -26.07 32.84
CA THR A 9 -16.64 -24.86 33.10
C THR A 9 -16.69 -24.09 31.80
N ALA A 10 -17.69 -24.39 30.97
CA ALA A 10 -18.02 -23.60 29.79
C ALA A 10 -18.41 -22.21 30.31
N ARG A 11 -17.45 -21.26 30.26
CA ARG A 11 -17.71 -19.86 30.59
C ARG A 11 -18.68 -19.35 29.55
N THR A 12 -19.95 -19.22 29.91
CA THR A 12 -20.98 -18.64 29.03
C THR A 12 -20.62 -17.18 28.77
N LEU A 13 -20.13 -16.91 27.59
CA LEU A 13 -19.90 -15.54 27.10
C LEU A 13 -21.25 -14.96 26.69
N VAL A 14 -21.84 -14.14 27.59
CA VAL A 14 -23.06 -13.40 27.31
C VAL A 14 -22.69 -11.94 27.00
N ALA A 15 -23.30 -11.36 25.97
CA ALA A 15 -23.22 -9.94 25.66
C ALA A 15 -24.02 -9.13 26.72
N THR A 16 -23.39 -8.87 27.85
CA THR A 16 -23.99 -7.99 28.87
C THR A 16 -23.85 -6.53 28.45
N GLU A 17 -24.79 -5.69 28.84
CA GLU A 17 -24.76 -4.26 28.54
C GLU A 17 -23.43 -3.60 28.93
N ALA A 18 -22.87 -3.93 30.08
CA ALA A 18 -21.57 -3.43 30.52
C ALA A 18 -20.39 -3.87 29.61
N ARG A 19 -20.48 -5.03 28.93
CA ARG A 19 -19.49 -5.47 27.94
C ARG A 19 -19.67 -4.74 26.64
N LEU A 20 -20.91 -4.61 26.19
CA LEU A 20 -21.25 -3.88 24.97
C LEU A 20 -20.82 -2.41 25.07
N GLN A 21 -21.03 -1.79 26.21
CA GLN A 21 -20.58 -0.42 26.45
C GLN A 21 -19.06 -0.30 26.37
N ARG A 22 -18.29 -1.23 26.96
CA ARG A 22 -16.83 -1.22 26.87
C ARG A 22 -16.34 -1.45 25.44
N ILE A 23 -17.01 -2.30 24.67
CA ILE A 23 -16.72 -2.52 23.24
C ILE A 23 -16.96 -1.22 22.47
N TYR A 24 -18.11 -0.59 22.69
CA TYR A 24 -18.47 0.68 22.09
C TYR A 24 -17.45 1.78 22.42
N ASP A 25 -17.07 1.94 23.69
CA ASP A 25 -16.11 2.96 24.11
C ASP A 25 -14.72 2.72 23.52
N ALA A 26 -14.26 1.48 23.48
CA ALA A 26 -12.99 1.10 22.84
C ALA A 26 -13.02 1.36 21.32
N ALA A 27 -14.12 1.05 20.66
CA ALA A 27 -14.31 1.29 19.24
C ALA A 27 -14.39 2.79 18.93
N LYS A 28 -15.01 3.58 19.80
CA LYS A 28 -15.08 5.04 19.71
C LYS A 28 -13.69 5.70 19.79
N LEU A 29 -12.74 5.08 20.51
CA LEU A 29 -11.33 5.49 20.51
C LEU A 29 -10.56 5.08 19.24
N GLY A 30 -11.21 4.44 18.29
CA GLY A 30 -10.59 3.98 17.03
C GLY A 30 -9.86 2.64 17.15
N LEU A 31 -9.95 1.94 18.27
CA LEU A 31 -9.32 0.64 18.47
C LEU A 31 -10.01 -0.45 17.65
N LYS A 32 -9.24 -1.45 17.21
CA LYS A 32 -9.72 -2.57 16.37
C LYS A 32 -9.12 -3.89 16.83
N GLY A 33 -9.81 -4.99 16.56
CA GLY A 33 -9.31 -6.34 16.74
C GLY A 33 -8.84 -6.63 18.17
N ASP A 34 -7.61 -7.07 18.32
CA ASP A 34 -7.05 -7.50 19.60
C ASP A 34 -6.91 -6.34 20.61
N ALA A 35 -6.55 -5.14 20.14
CA ALA A 35 -6.44 -3.96 20.98
C ALA A 35 -7.81 -3.53 21.54
N LEU A 36 -8.87 -3.62 20.74
CA LEU A 36 -10.24 -3.37 21.17
C LEU A 36 -10.65 -4.38 22.25
N ALA A 37 -10.41 -5.67 22.03
CA ALA A 37 -10.77 -6.73 22.97
C ALA A 37 -10.10 -6.52 24.33
N LEU A 38 -8.79 -6.25 24.35
CA LEU A 38 -8.03 -6.02 25.58
C LEU A 38 -8.51 -4.78 26.32
N THR A 39 -8.81 -3.69 25.62
CA THR A 39 -9.34 -2.45 26.23
C THR A 39 -10.75 -2.67 26.79
N ALA A 40 -11.58 -3.48 26.13
CA ALA A 40 -12.88 -3.89 26.63
C ALA A 40 -12.80 -4.89 27.81
N GLY A 41 -11.60 -5.29 28.22
CA GLY A 41 -11.36 -6.23 29.32
C GLY A 41 -11.71 -7.67 28.99
N MET A 42 -11.50 -8.07 27.73
CA MET A 42 -11.73 -9.44 27.22
C MET A 42 -10.48 -9.97 26.51
N LEU A 43 -10.34 -11.29 26.48
CA LEU A 43 -9.33 -11.91 25.62
C LEU A 43 -9.74 -11.78 24.14
N PRO A 44 -8.80 -11.64 23.20
CA PRO A 44 -9.11 -11.57 21.77
C PRO A 44 -9.92 -12.77 21.25
N THR A 45 -9.64 -13.96 21.79
CA THR A 45 -10.38 -15.18 21.46
C THR A 45 -11.82 -15.15 21.99
N GLU A 46 -12.02 -14.60 23.18
CA GLU A 46 -13.35 -14.40 23.78
C GLU A 46 -14.17 -13.38 22.99
N TYR A 47 -13.54 -12.29 22.57
CA TYR A 47 -14.19 -11.28 21.74
C TYR A 47 -14.66 -11.82 20.38
N ARG A 48 -13.77 -12.54 19.67
CA ARG A 48 -14.13 -13.17 18.38
C ARG A 48 -15.28 -14.16 18.54
N ARG A 49 -15.24 -14.97 19.61
CA ARG A 49 -16.32 -15.90 19.91
C ARG A 49 -17.62 -15.18 20.27
N LEU A 50 -17.55 -14.07 21.00
CA LEU A 50 -18.73 -13.26 21.34
C LEU A 50 -19.38 -12.71 20.06
N CYS A 51 -18.61 -12.13 19.13
CA CYS A 51 -19.12 -11.63 17.85
C CYS A 51 -19.76 -12.73 16.98
N GLN A 52 -19.22 -13.95 17.03
CA GLN A 52 -19.81 -15.10 16.32
C GLN A 52 -21.14 -15.57 16.91
N MET A 53 -21.30 -15.46 18.23
CA MET A 53 -22.49 -15.94 18.92
C MET A 53 -23.58 -14.87 19.04
N ASP A 54 -23.18 -13.61 19.10
CA ASP A 54 -24.11 -12.48 19.31
C ASP A 54 -23.74 -11.29 18.44
N PRO A 55 -24.52 -11.03 17.38
CA PRO A 55 -24.27 -9.94 16.43
C PRO A 55 -24.39 -8.54 17.11
N ILE A 56 -24.98 -8.45 18.30
CA ILE A 56 -25.09 -7.17 19.03
C ILE A 56 -23.71 -6.65 19.44
N ALA A 57 -22.73 -7.55 19.68
CA ALA A 57 -21.36 -7.16 20.00
C ALA A 57 -20.68 -6.46 18.81
N GLU A 58 -20.88 -6.96 17.58
CA GLU A 58 -20.39 -6.33 16.37
C GLU A 58 -21.10 -4.99 16.08
N MET A 59 -22.40 -4.94 16.32
CA MET A 59 -23.16 -3.69 16.19
C MET A 59 -22.68 -2.61 17.17
N ALA A 60 -22.31 -2.98 18.39
CA ALA A 60 -21.74 -2.04 19.37
C ALA A 60 -20.40 -1.47 18.89
N GLU A 61 -19.53 -2.31 18.30
CA GLU A 61 -18.27 -1.88 17.69
C GLU A 61 -18.52 -0.91 16.52
N GLN A 62 -19.40 -1.28 15.59
CA GLN A 62 -19.73 -0.45 14.42
C GLN A 62 -20.32 0.89 14.83
N LYS A 63 -21.21 0.90 15.82
CA LYS A 63 -21.82 2.12 16.35
C LYS A 63 -20.76 3.04 17.01
N GLY A 64 -19.85 2.49 17.80
CA GLY A 64 -18.77 3.26 18.39
C GLY A 64 -17.91 3.97 17.35
N ARG A 65 -17.55 3.28 16.28
CA ARG A 65 -16.81 3.86 15.15
C ARG A 65 -17.59 4.95 14.42
N ALA A 66 -18.85 4.68 14.12
CA ALA A 66 -19.70 5.64 13.42
C ALA A 66 -19.91 6.93 14.25
N ASP A 67 -20.09 6.81 15.56
CA ASP A 67 -20.24 7.97 16.44
C ASP A 67 -18.93 8.79 16.55
N ALA A 68 -17.76 8.12 16.62
CA ALA A 68 -16.45 8.79 16.57
C ALA A 68 -16.24 9.53 15.26
N GLU A 69 -16.52 8.88 14.14
CA GLU A 69 -16.39 9.48 12.81
C GLU A 69 -17.31 10.68 12.64
N LYS A 70 -18.55 10.58 13.11
CA LYS A 70 -19.51 11.69 13.14
C LYS A 70 -18.99 12.87 13.95
N GLU A 71 -18.44 12.62 15.15
CA GLU A 71 -17.91 13.69 16.02
C GLU A 71 -16.73 14.40 15.34
N LEU A 72 -15.77 13.64 14.78
CA LEU A 72 -14.63 14.19 14.07
C LEU A 72 -15.06 14.97 12.81
N ALA A 73 -15.99 14.44 12.03
CA ALA A 73 -16.53 15.11 10.86
C ALA A 73 -17.23 16.43 11.24
N THR A 74 -17.94 16.44 12.38
CA THR A 74 -18.59 17.65 12.89
C THR A 74 -17.57 18.71 13.28
N VAL A 75 -16.48 18.33 13.97
CA VAL A 75 -15.39 19.24 14.34
C VAL A 75 -14.72 19.82 13.09
N MET A 76 -14.39 18.98 12.10
CA MET A 76 -13.81 19.42 10.84
C MET A 76 -14.72 20.40 10.07
N MET A 77 -16.02 20.10 10.01
CA MET A 77 -16.99 20.95 9.34
C MET A 77 -17.13 22.29 10.04
N ASN A 78 -17.19 22.29 11.38
CA ASN A 78 -17.26 23.55 12.16
C ASN A 78 -16.00 24.40 11.99
N ALA A 79 -14.81 23.79 11.94
CA ALA A 79 -13.56 24.49 11.70
C ALA A 79 -13.55 25.11 10.28
N ALA A 80 -14.01 24.38 9.27
CA ALA A 80 -14.13 24.87 7.90
C ALA A 80 -15.09 26.08 7.80
N LEU A 81 -16.25 26.01 8.47
CA LEU A 81 -17.23 27.10 8.51
C LEU A 81 -16.76 28.31 9.34
N ALA A 82 -15.88 28.09 10.31
CA ALA A 82 -15.23 29.15 11.08
C ALA A 82 -14.13 29.91 10.32
N GLY A 83 -13.82 29.49 9.06
CA GLY A 83 -12.87 30.16 8.20
C GLY A 83 -11.49 29.48 8.11
N ASP A 84 -11.32 28.28 8.66
CA ASP A 84 -10.09 27.49 8.44
C ASP A 84 -10.07 26.95 7.00
N SER A 85 -9.26 27.60 6.16
CA SER A 85 -9.12 27.25 4.75
C SER A 85 -8.52 25.84 4.52
N LYS A 86 -7.69 25.35 5.45
CA LYS A 86 -7.12 24.00 5.36
C LYS A 86 -8.20 22.96 5.64
N ALA A 87 -8.97 23.13 6.72
CA ALA A 87 -10.09 22.24 7.03
C ALA A 87 -11.13 22.24 5.91
N ALA A 88 -11.46 23.39 5.34
CA ALA A 88 -12.37 23.52 4.21
C ALA A 88 -11.86 22.77 2.98
N LEU A 89 -10.57 22.90 2.64
CA LEU A 89 -9.96 22.20 1.52
C LEU A 89 -9.96 20.67 1.73
N GLU A 90 -9.63 20.19 2.93
CA GLU A 90 -9.66 18.76 3.24
C GLU A 90 -11.08 18.17 3.16
N VAL A 91 -12.08 18.88 3.68
CA VAL A 91 -13.49 18.48 3.54
C VAL A 91 -13.91 18.39 2.07
N LEU A 92 -13.51 19.36 1.24
CA LEU A 92 -13.81 19.37 -0.19
C LEU A 92 -13.10 18.23 -0.94
N LYS A 93 -11.85 17.94 -0.61
CA LYS A 93 -11.11 16.82 -1.19
C LYS A 93 -11.79 15.49 -0.89
N HIS A 94 -12.15 15.24 0.37
CA HIS A 94 -12.75 13.96 0.78
C HIS A 94 -14.20 13.77 0.35
N ARG A 95 -14.96 14.85 0.20
CA ARG A 95 -16.38 14.78 -0.15
C ARG A 95 -16.68 14.95 -1.63
N HIS A 96 -15.84 15.69 -2.35
CA HIS A 96 -16.06 16.10 -3.74
C HIS A 96 -14.89 15.79 -4.66
N ASP A 97 -13.94 14.95 -4.22
CA ASP A 97 -12.75 14.54 -4.99
C ASP A 97 -12.00 15.72 -5.62
N TRP A 98 -11.93 16.85 -4.88
CA TRP A 98 -11.19 18.03 -5.34
C TRP A 98 -9.69 17.73 -5.34
N VAL A 99 -9.14 17.55 -6.55
CA VAL A 99 -7.70 17.42 -6.75
C VAL A 99 -7.09 18.80 -6.92
N ALA A 100 -6.11 19.14 -6.09
CA ALA A 100 -5.37 20.41 -6.23
C ALA A 100 -4.66 20.42 -7.61
N LYS A 101 -4.90 21.48 -8.41
CA LYS A 101 -4.31 21.63 -9.76
C LYS A 101 -2.77 21.54 -9.79
N GLN A 102 -2.09 21.76 -8.67
CA GLN A 102 -0.63 21.61 -8.55
C GLN A 102 -0.12 20.19 -8.75
N GLN A 103 -0.90 19.15 -8.38
CA GLN A 103 -0.50 17.74 -8.58
C GLN A 103 -0.46 17.37 -10.07
N VAL A 104 -1.38 17.91 -10.86
CA VAL A 104 -1.43 17.68 -12.31
C VAL A 104 -0.24 18.32 -13.04
N GLN A 105 0.23 19.49 -12.59
CA GLN A 105 1.40 20.16 -13.19
C GLN A 105 2.72 19.39 -12.93
N ILE A 106 2.88 18.78 -11.76
CA ILE A 106 4.08 18.00 -11.44
C ILE A 106 4.13 16.73 -12.30
N ASP A 107 3.01 16.05 -12.48
CA ASP A 107 2.93 14.84 -13.30
C ASP A 107 3.21 15.12 -14.78
N VAL A 108 2.68 16.23 -15.31
CA VAL A 108 2.96 16.67 -16.70
C VAL A 108 4.43 17.05 -16.89
N ALA A 109 5.03 17.76 -15.93
CA ALA A 109 6.44 18.13 -15.99
C ALA A 109 7.36 16.89 -15.92
N GLN A 110 7.01 15.89 -15.10
CA GLN A 110 7.73 14.62 -15.03
C GLN A 110 7.59 13.81 -16.33
N GLN A 111 6.40 13.73 -16.93
CA GLN A 111 6.19 13.06 -18.21
C GLN A 111 6.97 13.71 -19.35
N ILE A 112 6.99 15.06 -19.43
CA ILE A 112 7.78 15.78 -20.43
C ILE A 112 9.28 15.51 -20.26
N SER A 113 9.77 15.46 -19.02
CA SER A 113 11.15 15.15 -18.69
C SER A 113 11.54 13.71 -19.12
N VAL A 114 10.65 12.74 -18.92
CA VAL A 114 10.88 11.34 -19.33
C VAL A 114 10.88 11.22 -20.86
N ILE A 115 9.95 11.88 -21.56
CA ILE A 115 9.90 11.87 -23.02
C ILE A 115 11.17 12.50 -23.62
N SER A 116 11.63 13.63 -23.12
CA SER A 116 12.85 14.27 -23.59
C SER A 116 14.11 13.43 -23.30
N ALA A 117 14.13 12.70 -22.18
CA ALA A 117 15.22 11.77 -21.88
C ALA A 117 15.23 10.55 -22.82
N LEU A 118 14.06 10.04 -23.20
CA LEU A 118 13.92 8.96 -24.17
C LEU A 118 14.35 9.40 -25.58
N GLU A 119 13.95 10.58 -26.04
CA GLU A 119 14.37 11.13 -27.32
C GLU A 119 15.89 11.32 -27.38
N GLN A 120 16.52 11.81 -26.30
CA GLN A 120 17.99 11.91 -26.24
C GLN A 120 18.68 10.54 -26.24
N ALA A 121 18.08 9.53 -25.63
CA ALA A 121 18.60 8.16 -25.66
C ALA A 121 18.51 7.55 -27.07
N GLU A 122 17.41 7.74 -27.79
CA GLU A 122 17.23 7.30 -29.16
C GLU A 122 18.23 7.97 -30.11
N GLN A 123 18.46 9.27 -30.00
CA GLN A 123 19.45 10.00 -30.78
C GLN A 123 20.86 9.43 -30.59
N ARG A 124 21.25 9.09 -29.37
CA ARG A 124 22.55 8.48 -29.07
C ARG A 124 22.71 7.11 -29.75
N VAL A 125 21.65 6.29 -29.77
CA VAL A 125 21.66 4.98 -30.42
C VAL A 125 21.81 5.15 -31.93
N ILE A 126 21.12 6.09 -32.56
CA ILE A 126 21.21 6.37 -34.02
C ILE A 126 22.62 6.85 -34.37
N ASP A 127 23.22 7.76 -33.57
CA ASP A 127 24.56 8.27 -33.79
C ASP A 127 25.63 7.17 -33.69
N VAL A 128 25.48 6.22 -32.76
CA VAL A 128 26.40 5.07 -32.65
C VAL A 128 26.29 4.16 -33.86
N GLN A 129 25.08 3.85 -34.34
CA GLN A 129 24.84 3.01 -35.49
C GLN A 129 25.37 3.66 -36.79
N LEU A 130 25.20 4.97 -36.97
CA LEU A 130 25.76 5.71 -38.12
C LEU A 130 27.29 5.73 -38.07
N LYS A 131 27.90 5.82 -36.90
CA LYS A 131 29.34 5.80 -36.72
C LYS A 131 29.93 4.41 -37.03
N GLU A 132 29.27 3.32 -36.68
CA GLU A 132 29.65 1.97 -37.03
C GLU A 132 29.52 1.70 -38.53
N LEU A 133 28.49 2.20 -39.20
CA LEU A 133 28.30 2.10 -40.63
C LEU A 133 29.31 2.94 -41.43
N SER A 134 29.82 4.04 -40.90
CA SER A 134 30.82 4.89 -41.52
C SER A 134 32.27 4.33 -41.44
N HIS A 135 32.51 3.41 -40.51
CA HIS A 135 33.74 2.62 -40.41
C HIS A 135 33.51 1.27 -41.14
N GLY A 136 33.29 1.31 -42.44
CA GLY A 136 33.19 0.13 -43.29
C GLY A 136 34.43 -0.76 -43.19
N PRO A 137 34.30 -2.07 -43.48
CA PRO A 137 35.34 -3.06 -43.28
C PRO A 137 36.49 -2.92 -44.30
N SER A 138 37.44 -2.07 -43.97
CA SER A 138 38.72 -1.99 -44.68
C SER A 138 39.83 -2.17 -43.65
N GLU A 139 40.18 -3.43 -43.37
CA GLU A 139 41.56 -3.78 -42.99
C GLU A 139 41.75 -5.20 -42.41
N HIS A 140 40.92 -6.17 -42.72
CA HIS A 140 41.23 -7.56 -42.34
C HIS A 140 41.25 -8.56 -43.50
N ALA A 141 41.46 -8.11 -44.77
CA ALA A 141 41.58 -9.00 -45.91
C ALA A 141 42.96 -8.99 -46.58
N ALA A 142 44.01 -8.77 -45.80
CA ALA A 142 45.39 -8.81 -46.40
C ALA A 142 46.43 -9.39 -45.45
N LEU A 143 46.22 -10.59 -44.92
CA LEU A 143 47.30 -11.37 -44.28
C LEU A 143 46.87 -12.84 -44.14
N SER A 144 46.76 -13.58 -45.25
CA SER A 144 46.86 -15.05 -45.25
C SER A 144 47.04 -15.61 -46.66
N THR A 145 48.12 -15.27 -47.30
CA THR A 145 48.66 -16.09 -48.39
C THR A 145 50.16 -15.97 -48.40
N ASN A 146 50.82 -16.73 -47.57
CA ASN A 146 52.18 -17.12 -47.81
C ASN A 146 52.55 -18.41 -47.07
N GLY A 147 52.75 -19.47 -47.83
CA GLY A 147 53.84 -20.36 -47.64
C GLY A 147 53.61 -21.61 -46.78
N ILE A 148 52.93 -22.60 -47.28
CA ILE A 148 53.28 -23.99 -46.96
C ILE A 148 53.97 -24.61 -48.11
N VAL A 149 55.28 -24.53 -48.12
CA VAL A 149 56.15 -25.35 -48.98
C VAL A 149 56.50 -26.61 -48.20
N SER A 150 56.08 -27.69 -48.76
CA SER A 150 56.42 -29.08 -48.52
C SER A 150 57.90 -29.31 -48.22
N ARG A 151 58.20 -30.14 -47.21
CA ARG A 151 59.44 -30.97 -47.24
C ARG A 151 59.14 -32.30 -46.54
N ILE A 152 59.04 -33.34 -47.39
CA ILE A 152 59.13 -34.74 -46.98
C ILE A 152 60.63 -35.06 -47.01
N PRO A 153 61.21 -35.72 -46.05
CA PRO A 153 62.43 -36.53 -46.24
C PRO A 153 62.04 -38.00 -46.26
N SER A 154 62.49 -38.64 -47.30
CA SER A 154 62.60 -40.10 -47.44
C SER A 154 63.68 -40.61 -46.49
N GLY A 155 63.49 -41.81 -45.91
CA GLY A 155 64.40 -42.60 -45.17
C GLY A 155 63.65 -43.69 -44.40
#